data_f8d9d7daae91371e38af5b89d9050475
#
_entry.id   f8d9d7daae91371e38af5b89d9050475
#
_cell.length_a   1.000
_cell.length_b   1.000
_cell.length_c   1.000
_cell.angle_alpha   90.00
_cell.angle_beta   90.00
_cell.angle_gamma   90.00
#
_symmetry.space_group_name_H-M   'P 1'
#
loop_
_entity.id
_entity.type
_entity.pdbx_description
1 polymer ?
#
loop_
_entity_poly.entity_id
_entity_poly.type
_entity_poly.pdbx_seq_one_letter_code
_entity_poly.pdbx_strand_id
1 'polypeptide(L)'
;MTLSRPARDLQKLLERIAPYRGRDEVFRDLMFIWAASLRLPVDTDPALARERQAALSRFKESDRRTIGMGLDLLIEALEEGPQDVLGPIYMDLGLGSKELGQFFTPNPLTRLMAELVAPEDSNDGPRAISDPACGSGGTFLAEAARHIEAGRNPAMRMAVHGIDVSRTAILMCYIQLTLWNIPAELVVGNAITLEVREIWRTPSLIRPELRLAS
;
A
#
# COMPACT_ATOMS: atom_id res chain seq x y z
N MET A 1 6.02 15.50 9.90
CA MET A 1 5.59 14.49 10.88
C MET A 1 6.76 13.54 11.08
N THR A 2 7.15 13.25 12.33
CA THR A 2 8.28 12.34 12.56
C THR A 2 7.77 10.92 12.40
N LEU A 3 8.41 10.10 11.58
CA LEU A 3 8.09 8.67 11.44
C LEU A 3 8.07 7.99 12.82
N SER A 4 7.19 7.03 13.02
CA SER A 4 7.17 6.18 14.21
C SER A 4 8.47 5.38 14.35
N ARG A 5 8.71 4.77 15.50
CA ARG A 5 9.93 3.98 15.70
C ARG A 5 10.00 2.80 14.71
N PRO A 6 8.95 1.96 14.56
CA PRO A 6 8.97 0.88 13.57
C PRO A 6 9.17 1.38 12.13
N ALA A 7 8.52 2.49 11.74
CA ALA A 7 8.69 3.08 10.42
C ALA A 7 10.13 3.57 10.16
N ARG A 8 10.80 4.17 11.16
CA ARG A 8 12.23 4.53 11.05
C ARG A 8 13.14 3.32 10.95
N ASP A 9 12.83 2.25 11.67
CA ASP A 9 13.62 1.02 11.62
C ASP A 9 13.41 0.30 10.28
N LEU A 10 12.20 0.32 9.72
CA LEU A 10 11.91 -0.11 8.35
C LEU A 10 12.72 0.71 7.33
N GLN A 11 12.73 2.03 7.43
CA GLN A 11 13.51 2.89 6.54
C GLN A 11 15.00 2.51 6.55
N LYS A 12 15.60 2.37 7.73
CA LYS A 12 17.01 1.95 7.87
C LYS A 12 17.28 0.57 7.27
N LEU A 13 16.33 -0.36 7.41
CA LEU A 13 16.44 -1.68 6.81
C LEU A 13 16.43 -1.57 5.28
N LEU A 14 15.52 -0.79 4.70
CA LEU A 14 15.42 -0.56 3.26
C LEU A 14 16.66 0.16 2.69
N GLU A 15 17.33 1.01 3.47
CA GLU A 15 18.59 1.64 3.09
C GLU A 15 19.77 0.66 2.97
N ARG A 16 19.73 -0.42 3.73
CA ARG A 16 20.86 -1.34 3.92
C ARG A 16 20.72 -2.69 3.23
N ILE A 17 19.48 -3.08 2.90
CA ILE A 17 19.24 -4.36 2.24
C ILE A 17 19.82 -4.36 0.82
N ALA A 18 20.48 -5.46 0.46
CA ALA A 18 21.05 -5.68 -0.87
C ALA A 18 21.90 -4.50 -1.41
N PRO A 19 22.93 -4.03 -0.66
CA PRO A 19 23.70 -2.83 -1.02
C PRO A 19 24.53 -3.00 -2.31
N TYR A 20 24.58 -4.21 -2.85
CA TYR A 20 25.22 -4.56 -4.13
C TYR A 20 24.31 -4.33 -5.35
N ARG A 21 23.08 -3.81 -5.15
CA ARG A 21 22.08 -3.51 -6.20
C ARG A 21 21.66 -2.05 -6.17
N GLY A 22 21.06 -1.58 -7.25
CA GLY A 22 20.44 -0.25 -7.31
C GLY A 22 19.25 -0.15 -6.32
N ARG A 23 19.23 0.92 -5.52
CA ARG A 23 18.22 1.11 -4.46
C ARG A 23 16.80 1.10 -5.02
N ASP A 24 16.57 1.73 -6.16
CA ASP A 24 15.27 1.76 -6.82
C ASP A 24 14.81 0.36 -7.27
N GLU A 25 15.71 -0.45 -7.83
CA GLU A 25 15.42 -1.83 -8.21
C GLU A 25 15.08 -2.69 -6.98
N VAL A 26 15.84 -2.54 -5.91
CA VAL A 26 15.62 -3.27 -4.65
C VAL A 26 14.25 -2.92 -4.08
N PHE A 27 13.91 -1.63 -4.02
CA PHE A 27 12.62 -1.19 -3.51
C PHE A 27 11.45 -1.73 -4.34
N ARG A 28 11.53 -1.64 -5.68
CA ARG A 28 10.50 -2.19 -6.58
C ARG A 28 10.30 -3.70 -6.38
N ASP A 29 11.42 -4.45 -6.31
CA ASP A 29 11.35 -5.90 -6.08
C ASP A 29 10.73 -6.22 -4.70
N LEU A 30 11.06 -5.47 -3.64
CA LEU A 30 10.49 -5.66 -2.31
C LEU A 30 8.98 -5.39 -2.28
N MET A 31 8.53 -4.29 -2.86
CA MET A 31 7.09 -3.98 -2.96
C MET A 31 6.35 -5.10 -3.70
N PHE A 32 6.91 -5.59 -4.79
CA PHE A 32 6.31 -6.70 -5.53
C PHE A 32 6.31 -8.01 -4.73
N ILE A 33 7.41 -8.37 -4.07
CA ILE A 33 7.51 -9.59 -3.25
C ILE A 33 6.48 -9.55 -2.12
N TRP A 34 6.33 -8.43 -1.41
CA TRP A 34 5.37 -8.29 -0.32
C TRP A 34 3.93 -8.34 -0.84
N ALA A 35 3.61 -7.57 -1.89
CA ALA A 35 2.27 -7.59 -2.48
C ALA A 35 1.86 -8.97 -2.98
N ALA A 36 2.74 -9.67 -3.72
CA ALA A 36 2.50 -11.02 -4.19
C ALA A 36 2.36 -12.03 -3.04
N SER A 37 3.13 -11.86 -1.95
CA SER A 37 3.03 -12.72 -0.77
C SER A 37 1.69 -12.56 -0.05
N LEU A 38 1.13 -11.37 -0.02
CA LEU A 38 -0.19 -11.10 0.55
C LEU A 38 -1.35 -11.57 -0.35
N ARG A 39 -1.15 -11.58 -1.69
CA ARG A 39 -2.16 -12.01 -2.66
C ARG A 39 -2.26 -13.51 -2.82
N LEU A 40 -1.15 -14.22 -2.90
CA LEU A 40 -1.07 -15.65 -3.21
C LEU A 40 -1.90 -16.57 -2.32
N PRO A 41 -2.12 -16.29 -1.00
CA PRO A 41 -2.99 -17.12 -0.17
C PRO A 41 -4.46 -17.15 -0.61
N VAL A 42 -4.93 -16.14 -1.33
CA VAL A 42 -6.32 -16.02 -1.80
C VAL A 42 -6.48 -16.13 -3.31
N ASP A 43 -5.41 -15.90 -4.06
CA ASP A 43 -5.36 -15.96 -5.52
C ASP A 43 -4.14 -16.79 -5.95
N THR A 44 -4.38 -18.06 -6.22
CA THR A 44 -3.35 -19.08 -6.55
C THR A 44 -2.90 -18.99 -8.00
N ASP A 45 -2.58 -17.79 -8.52
CA ASP A 45 -2.05 -17.61 -9.87
C ASP A 45 -0.62 -18.17 -9.99
N PRO A 46 -0.39 -19.23 -10.79
CA PRO A 46 0.94 -19.80 -10.96
C PRO A 46 1.93 -18.83 -11.64
N ALA A 47 1.45 -17.88 -12.46
CA ALA A 47 2.31 -16.88 -13.08
C ALA A 47 2.83 -15.88 -12.03
N LEU A 48 1.97 -15.39 -11.16
CA LEU A 48 2.35 -14.53 -10.04
C LEU A 48 3.34 -15.23 -9.09
N ALA A 49 3.11 -16.51 -8.79
CA ALA A 49 4.02 -17.30 -7.95
C ALA A 49 5.42 -17.42 -8.57
N ARG A 50 5.51 -17.69 -9.89
CA ARG A 50 6.78 -17.75 -10.62
C ARG A 50 7.48 -16.38 -10.65
N GLU A 51 6.75 -15.31 -10.92
CA GLU A 51 7.31 -13.95 -10.93
C GLU A 51 7.86 -13.56 -9.54
N ARG A 52 7.11 -13.85 -8.45
CA ARG A 52 7.57 -13.66 -7.09
C ARG A 52 8.86 -14.46 -6.80
N GLN A 53 8.92 -15.71 -7.20
CA GLN A 53 10.13 -16.54 -7.02
C GLN A 53 11.32 -15.98 -7.80
N ALA A 54 11.09 -15.51 -9.02
CA ALA A 54 12.12 -14.86 -9.84
C ALA A 54 12.61 -13.54 -9.19
N ALA A 55 11.72 -12.74 -8.60
CA ALA A 55 12.11 -11.55 -7.85
C ALA A 55 12.95 -11.90 -6.62
N LEU A 56 12.53 -12.91 -5.83
CA LEU A 56 13.29 -13.40 -4.69
C LEU A 56 14.68 -13.93 -5.05
N SER A 57 14.83 -14.57 -6.21
CA SER A 57 16.12 -15.11 -6.65
C SER A 57 17.18 -14.05 -6.97
N ARG A 58 16.78 -12.79 -7.14
CA ARG A 58 17.70 -11.65 -7.30
C ARG A 58 18.39 -11.22 -6.00
N PHE A 59 17.91 -11.72 -4.86
CA PHE A 59 18.47 -11.45 -3.54
C PHE A 59 19.33 -12.62 -3.06
N LYS A 60 20.43 -12.30 -2.35
CA LYS A 60 21.22 -13.32 -1.68
C LYS A 60 20.40 -14.01 -0.59
N GLU A 61 20.75 -15.25 -0.27
CA GLU A 61 20.09 -16.02 0.79
C GLU A 61 20.08 -15.27 2.14
N SER A 62 21.18 -14.58 2.45
CA SER A 62 21.30 -13.74 3.65
C SER A 62 20.26 -12.63 3.74
N ASP A 63 19.80 -12.11 2.59
CA ASP A 63 18.85 -10.98 2.54
C ASP A 63 17.40 -11.44 2.68
N ARG A 64 17.08 -12.71 2.40
CA ARG A 64 15.70 -13.22 2.39
C ARG A 64 15.02 -13.11 3.75
N ARG A 65 15.75 -13.35 4.85
CA ARG A 65 15.22 -13.15 6.21
C ARG A 65 14.92 -11.66 6.43
N THR A 66 15.79 -10.78 5.97
CA THR A 66 15.64 -9.32 6.09
C THR A 66 14.42 -8.82 5.32
N ILE A 67 14.06 -9.46 4.18
CA ILE A 67 12.84 -9.15 3.43
C ILE A 67 11.59 -9.39 4.30
N GLY A 68 11.53 -10.52 5.01
CA GLY A 68 10.43 -10.81 5.94
C GLY A 68 10.37 -9.82 7.10
N MET A 69 11.51 -9.56 7.75
CA MET A 69 11.60 -8.57 8.84
C MET A 69 11.12 -7.17 8.42
N GLY A 70 11.32 -6.78 7.15
CA GLY A 70 10.81 -5.51 6.64
C GLY A 70 9.29 -5.45 6.61
N LEU A 71 8.62 -6.56 6.26
CA LEU A 71 7.16 -6.63 6.30
C LEU A 71 6.65 -6.60 7.75
N ASP A 72 7.31 -7.28 8.69
CA ASP A 72 6.96 -7.26 10.11
C ASP A 72 7.05 -5.83 10.67
N LEU A 73 8.12 -5.07 10.35
CA LEU A 73 8.25 -3.66 10.75
C LEU A 73 7.18 -2.76 10.14
N LEU A 74 6.74 -3.04 8.91
CA LEU A 74 5.62 -2.33 8.30
C LEU A 74 4.31 -2.61 9.05
N ILE A 75 4.05 -3.86 9.41
CA ILE A 75 2.88 -4.25 10.20
C ILE A 75 2.89 -3.50 11.54
N GLU A 76 4.00 -3.54 12.29
CA GLU A 76 4.15 -2.82 13.55
C GLU A 76 3.91 -1.30 13.39
N ALA A 77 4.41 -0.70 12.29
CA ALA A 77 4.18 0.73 12.04
C ALA A 77 2.71 1.06 11.75
N LEU A 78 1.98 0.15 11.13
CA LEU A 78 0.55 0.30 10.83
C LEU A 78 -0.35 -0.01 12.03
N GLU A 79 0.11 -0.73 13.06
CA GLU A 79 -0.63 -0.93 14.31
C GLU A 79 -0.88 0.38 15.07
N GLU A 80 -0.10 1.43 14.82
CA GLU A 80 -0.32 2.77 15.39
C GLU A 80 -1.57 3.48 14.82
N GLY A 81 -2.15 2.97 13.74
CA GLY A 81 -3.33 3.46 13.05
C GLY A 81 -3.16 3.55 11.54
N PRO A 82 -4.29 3.67 10.79
CA PRO A 82 -4.22 3.81 9.34
C PRO A 82 -3.50 5.11 8.95
N GLN A 83 -2.36 4.96 8.30
CA GLN A 83 -1.55 6.06 7.80
C GLN A 83 -0.66 5.58 6.66
N ASP A 84 -0.27 6.49 5.77
CA ASP A 84 0.72 6.18 4.75
C ASP A 84 2.12 6.10 5.39
N VAL A 85 2.68 4.90 5.44
CA VAL A 85 4.04 4.62 5.94
C VAL A 85 5.03 4.53 4.78
N LEU A 86 4.64 3.88 3.70
CA LEU A 86 5.55 3.58 2.58
C LEU A 86 5.83 4.78 1.68
N GLY A 87 4.84 5.67 1.47
CA GLY A 87 5.02 6.86 0.64
C GLY A 87 6.09 7.82 1.19
N PRO A 88 6.02 8.26 2.45
CA PRO A 88 7.08 9.06 3.08
C PRO A 88 8.45 8.39 3.02
N ILE A 89 8.56 7.10 3.34
CA ILE A 89 9.83 6.36 3.26
C ILE A 89 10.39 6.37 1.82
N TYR A 90 9.54 6.11 0.82
CA TYR A 90 9.93 6.15 -0.60
C TYR A 90 10.52 7.51 -1.00
N MET A 91 9.89 8.60 -0.54
CA MET A 91 10.38 9.97 -0.79
C MET A 91 11.69 10.25 -0.07
N ASP A 92 11.81 9.86 1.20
CA ASP A 92 13.02 10.08 2.02
C ASP A 92 14.23 9.28 1.47
N LEU A 93 13.98 8.11 0.87
CA LEU A 93 15.00 7.32 0.18
C LEU A 93 15.46 7.95 -1.16
N GLY A 94 14.82 9.04 -1.59
CA GLY A 94 15.11 9.72 -2.84
C GLY A 94 14.70 8.94 -4.10
N LEU A 95 13.71 8.04 -3.96
CA LEU A 95 13.23 7.17 -5.04
C LEU A 95 12.11 7.83 -5.87
N GLY A 96 11.50 8.90 -5.35
CA GLY A 96 10.49 9.67 -6.08
C GLY A 96 11.08 10.32 -7.33
N SER A 97 10.48 10.10 -8.49
CA SER A 97 10.87 10.76 -9.74
C SER A 97 10.35 12.20 -9.75
N LYS A 98 11.27 13.16 -9.60
CA LYS A 98 10.96 14.59 -9.78
C LYS A 98 10.50 14.90 -11.21
N GLU A 99 11.01 14.16 -12.20
CA GLU A 99 10.68 14.32 -13.61
C GLU A 99 9.25 13.85 -13.94
N LEU A 100 8.73 12.86 -13.20
CA LEU A 100 7.36 12.36 -13.35
C LEU A 100 6.37 13.06 -12.42
N GLY A 101 6.82 14.07 -11.63
CA GLY A 101 5.94 14.77 -10.69
C GLY A 101 5.37 13.87 -9.59
N GLN A 102 6.05 12.78 -9.25
CA GLN A 102 5.63 11.88 -8.17
C GLN A 102 5.89 12.51 -6.80
N PHE A 103 4.89 13.18 -6.29
CA PHE A 103 4.87 13.68 -4.91
C PHE A 103 3.72 12.98 -4.18
N PHE A 104 4.06 12.26 -3.10
CA PHE A 104 3.03 11.72 -2.23
C PHE A 104 2.49 12.82 -1.32
N THR A 105 1.17 12.89 -1.21
CA THR A 105 0.51 13.89 -0.37
C THR A 105 0.82 13.63 1.11
N PRO A 106 1.37 14.60 1.85
CA PRO A 106 1.69 14.40 3.27
C PRO A 106 0.46 14.01 4.10
N ASN A 107 0.64 13.08 5.05
CA ASN A 107 -0.45 12.58 5.90
C ASN A 107 -1.33 13.67 6.55
N PRO A 108 -0.81 14.82 7.06
CA PRO A 108 -1.66 15.88 7.58
C PRO A 108 -2.60 16.49 6.53
N LEU A 109 -2.16 16.57 5.27
CA LEU A 109 -2.96 17.11 4.18
C LEU A 109 -4.04 16.11 3.75
N THR A 110 -3.71 14.82 3.65
CA THR A 110 -4.70 13.78 3.34
C THR A 110 -5.79 13.67 4.41
N ARG A 111 -5.42 13.83 5.70
CA ARG A 111 -6.39 13.89 6.81
C ARG A 111 -7.32 15.10 6.69
N LEU A 112 -6.78 16.28 6.44
CA LEU A 112 -7.59 17.48 6.23
C LEU A 112 -8.54 17.31 5.05
N MET A 113 -8.07 16.73 3.94
CA MET A 113 -8.92 16.45 2.78
C MET A 113 -10.05 15.47 3.12
N ALA A 114 -9.75 14.39 3.85
CA ALA A 114 -10.75 13.41 4.28
C ALA A 114 -11.82 14.04 5.18
N GLU A 115 -11.44 14.95 6.08
CA GLU A 115 -12.38 15.69 6.94
C GLU A 115 -13.28 16.66 6.13
N LEU A 116 -12.71 17.37 5.16
CA LEU A 116 -13.45 18.35 4.33
C LEU A 116 -14.45 17.69 3.38
N VAL A 117 -14.16 16.48 2.90
CA VAL A 117 -15.03 15.74 1.96
C VAL A 117 -15.94 14.75 2.67
N ALA A 118 -15.80 14.64 4.01
CA ALA A 118 -16.63 13.74 4.81
C ALA A 118 -18.10 14.12 4.66
N PRO A 119 -18.98 13.25 4.15
CA PRO A 119 -20.39 13.53 4.10
C PRO A 119 -21.00 13.39 5.50
N GLU A 120 -22.14 14.00 5.70
CA GLU A 120 -22.99 13.68 6.84
C GLU A 120 -23.31 12.17 6.83
N ASP A 121 -22.98 11.48 7.91
CA ASP A 121 -23.11 10.03 8.07
C ASP A 121 -24.58 9.61 8.16
N SER A 122 -25.24 9.46 7.01
CA SER A 122 -26.63 9.04 6.94
C SER A 122 -26.83 7.58 6.45
N ASN A 123 -25.76 6.87 6.09
CA ASN A 123 -25.87 5.53 5.53
C ASN A 123 -24.95 4.53 6.24
N ASP A 124 -25.50 3.40 6.69
CA ASP A 124 -24.76 2.34 7.40
C ASP A 124 -24.01 1.36 6.48
N GLY A 125 -24.11 1.49 5.17
CA GLY A 125 -23.47 0.62 4.17
C GLY A 125 -22.02 1.01 3.81
N PRO A 126 -21.34 0.14 3.05
CA PRO A 126 -20.00 0.46 2.52
C PRO A 126 -20.11 1.56 1.47
N ARG A 127 -19.15 2.48 1.52
CA ARG A 127 -19.05 3.62 0.61
C ARG A 127 -17.96 3.39 -0.43
N ALA A 128 -18.28 3.65 -1.69
CA ALA A 128 -17.31 3.65 -2.77
C ALA A 128 -16.46 4.93 -2.72
N ILE A 129 -15.15 4.75 -2.73
CA ILE A 129 -14.16 5.83 -2.72
C ILE A 129 -13.23 5.63 -3.91
N SER A 130 -13.08 6.64 -4.76
CA SER A 130 -12.23 6.56 -5.94
C SER A 130 -11.19 7.67 -5.96
N ASP A 131 -9.95 7.30 -6.32
CA ASP A 131 -8.85 8.25 -6.52
C ASP A 131 -8.11 7.90 -7.82
N PRO A 132 -8.14 8.79 -8.85
CA PRO A 132 -7.52 8.54 -10.15
C PRO A 132 -6.00 8.75 -10.17
N ALA A 133 -5.38 9.14 -9.05
CA ALA A 133 -3.95 9.32 -8.86
C ALA A 133 -3.56 8.95 -7.43
N CYS A 134 -3.92 7.73 -7.01
CA CYS A 134 -3.96 7.32 -5.60
C CYS A 134 -2.57 7.22 -4.93
N GLY A 135 -1.48 7.21 -5.69
CA GLY A 135 -0.13 7.08 -5.13
C GLY A 135 0.01 5.86 -4.24
N SER A 136 0.58 6.04 -3.05
CA SER A 136 0.71 5.01 -2.01
C SER A 136 -0.57 4.75 -1.20
N GLY A 137 -1.68 5.47 -1.50
CA GLY A 137 -2.97 5.27 -0.85
C GLY A 137 -3.22 6.16 0.37
N GLY A 138 -2.47 7.26 0.52
CA GLY A 138 -2.58 8.16 1.67
C GLY A 138 -3.99 8.70 1.91
N THR A 139 -4.75 9.04 0.85
CA THR A 139 -6.15 9.50 0.93
C THR A 139 -7.08 8.42 1.47
N PHE A 140 -6.91 7.18 1.02
CA PHE A 140 -7.70 6.04 1.50
C PHE A 140 -7.41 5.70 2.96
N LEU A 141 -6.13 5.75 3.35
CA LEU A 141 -5.71 5.49 4.73
C LEU A 141 -6.18 6.59 5.67
N ALA A 142 -6.22 7.86 5.22
CA ALA A 142 -6.79 8.95 6.00
C ALA A 142 -8.30 8.77 6.23
N GLU A 143 -9.04 8.31 5.24
CA GLU A 143 -10.46 7.98 5.38
C GLU A 143 -10.66 6.76 6.33
N ALA A 144 -9.79 5.76 6.23
CA ALA A 144 -9.81 4.64 7.17
C ALA A 144 -9.56 5.09 8.62
N ALA A 145 -8.61 6.02 8.85
CA ALA A 145 -8.36 6.58 10.16
C ALA A 145 -9.60 7.29 10.73
N ARG A 146 -10.31 8.08 9.89
CA ARG A 146 -11.56 8.74 10.27
C ARG A 146 -12.64 7.72 10.71
N HIS A 147 -12.73 6.57 10.02
CA HIS A 147 -13.65 5.51 10.43
C HIS A 147 -13.25 4.91 11.79
N ILE A 148 -11.98 4.62 12.02
CA ILE A 148 -11.48 4.11 13.31
C ILE A 148 -11.75 5.12 14.45
N GLU A 149 -11.46 6.41 14.25
CA GLU A 149 -11.74 7.47 15.21
C GLU A 149 -13.24 7.59 15.57
N ALA A 150 -14.11 7.25 14.61
CA ALA A 150 -15.55 7.19 14.81
C ALA A 150 -16.06 5.82 15.36
N GLY A 151 -15.16 4.93 15.80
CA GLY A 151 -15.49 3.60 16.32
C GLY A 151 -16.05 2.63 15.26
N ARG A 152 -15.74 2.83 13.99
CA ARG A 152 -16.24 2.02 12.86
C ARG A 152 -15.11 1.23 12.21
N ASN A 153 -15.41 0.00 11.78
CA ASN A 153 -14.46 -0.82 11.03
C ASN A 153 -14.38 -0.35 9.56
N PRO A 154 -13.23 0.17 9.08
CA PRO A 154 -13.08 0.63 7.70
C PRO A 154 -13.28 -0.48 6.67
N ALA A 155 -12.94 -1.74 6.99
CA ALA A 155 -13.16 -2.89 6.09
C ALA A 155 -14.64 -3.09 5.74
N MET A 156 -15.55 -2.66 6.62
CA MET A 156 -17.01 -2.76 6.43
C MET A 156 -17.62 -1.48 5.87
N ARG A 157 -16.87 -0.37 5.88
CA ARG A 157 -17.37 0.97 5.51
C ARG A 157 -16.81 1.50 4.21
N MET A 158 -15.75 0.89 3.68
CA MET A 158 -15.06 1.36 2.50
C MET A 158 -15.07 0.30 1.40
N ALA A 159 -15.23 0.75 0.15
CA ALA A 159 -14.93 0.00 -1.07
C ALA A 159 -14.08 0.92 -1.96
N VAL A 160 -12.82 0.57 -2.15
CA VAL A 160 -11.82 1.47 -2.74
C VAL A 160 -11.57 1.13 -4.20
N HIS A 161 -11.51 2.14 -5.06
CA HIS A 161 -11.00 2.05 -6.42
C HIS A 161 -9.91 3.09 -6.63
N GLY A 162 -8.67 2.64 -6.88
CA GLY A 162 -7.52 3.51 -7.09
C GLY A 162 -6.85 3.27 -8.43
N ILE A 163 -6.38 4.34 -9.08
CA ILE A 163 -5.58 4.26 -10.31
C ILE A 163 -4.29 5.04 -10.09
N ASP A 164 -3.18 4.50 -10.55
CA ASP A 164 -1.91 5.24 -10.64
C ASP A 164 -1.08 4.71 -11.82
N VAL A 165 -0.30 5.59 -12.45
CA VAL A 165 0.60 5.21 -13.55
C VAL A 165 1.82 4.43 -13.04
N SER A 166 2.19 4.61 -11.78
CA SER A 166 3.33 3.94 -11.15
C SER A 166 2.93 2.59 -10.56
N ARG A 167 3.49 1.49 -11.08
CA ARG A 167 3.32 0.16 -10.49
C ARG A 167 3.77 0.13 -9.04
N THR A 168 4.88 0.78 -8.71
CA THR A 168 5.42 0.83 -7.34
C THR A 168 4.45 1.52 -6.38
N ALA A 169 3.83 2.62 -6.80
CA ALA A 169 2.82 3.33 -6.01
C ALA A 169 1.61 2.43 -5.74
N ILE A 170 1.07 1.79 -6.78
CA ILE A 170 -0.04 0.83 -6.65
C ILE A 170 0.31 -0.33 -5.70
N LEU A 171 1.53 -0.86 -5.78
CA LEU A 171 1.94 -1.95 -4.88
C LEU A 171 2.08 -1.48 -3.42
N MET A 172 2.59 -0.25 -3.17
CA MET A 172 2.58 0.34 -1.83
C MET A 172 1.15 0.50 -1.30
N CYS A 173 0.25 1.06 -2.11
CA CYS A 173 -1.16 1.21 -1.78
C CYS A 173 -1.81 -0.15 -1.48
N TYR A 174 -1.59 -1.15 -2.34
CA TYR A 174 -2.11 -2.50 -2.19
C TYR A 174 -1.68 -3.15 -0.87
N ILE A 175 -0.38 -3.08 -0.53
CA ILE A 175 0.15 -3.67 0.70
C ILE A 175 -0.52 -3.04 1.92
N GLN A 176 -0.56 -1.72 2.00
CA GLN A 176 -1.08 -0.99 3.14
C GLN A 176 -2.60 -1.21 3.32
N LEU A 177 -3.38 -1.17 2.24
CA LEU A 177 -4.82 -1.45 2.30
C LEU A 177 -5.11 -2.92 2.62
N THR A 178 -4.28 -3.86 2.14
CA THR A 178 -4.41 -5.28 2.47
C THR A 178 -4.18 -5.53 3.96
N LEU A 179 -3.15 -4.92 4.55
CA LEU A 179 -2.85 -5.06 5.98
C LEU A 179 -3.94 -4.46 6.87
N TRP A 180 -4.67 -3.45 6.38
CA TRP A 180 -5.87 -2.90 7.02
C TRP A 180 -7.17 -3.61 6.62
N ASN A 181 -7.07 -4.72 5.89
CA ASN A 181 -8.21 -5.53 5.41
C ASN A 181 -9.26 -4.72 4.60
N ILE A 182 -8.85 -3.61 3.98
CA ILE A 182 -9.73 -2.72 3.22
C ILE A 182 -9.99 -3.31 1.83
N PRO A 183 -11.27 -3.48 1.42
CA PRO A 183 -11.61 -3.94 0.08
C PRO A 183 -11.21 -2.91 -0.96
N ALA A 184 -10.29 -3.30 -1.86
CA ALA A 184 -9.77 -2.38 -2.88
C ALA A 184 -9.52 -3.08 -4.22
N GLU A 185 -9.88 -2.39 -5.30
CA GLU A 185 -9.40 -2.66 -6.65
C GLU A 185 -8.47 -1.52 -7.06
N LEU A 186 -7.21 -1.88 -7.35
CA LEU A 186 -6.15 -0.95 -7.67
C LEU A 186 -5.61 -1.22 -9.06
N VAL A 187 -5.52 -0.19 -9.89
CA VAL A 187 -5.19 -0.29 -11.30
C VAL A 187 -3.87 0.42 -11.58
N VAL A 188 -2.91 -0.33 -12.10
CA VAL A 188 -1.74 0.27 -12.76
C VAL A 188 -2.18 0.73 -14.14
N GLY A 189 -2.33 2.03 -14.34
CA GLY A 189 -2.91 2.55 -15.56
C GLY A 189 -2.89 4.08 -15.62
N ASN A 190 -3.52 4.62 -16.65
CA ASN A 190 -3.65 6.06 -16.83
C ASN A 190 -5.13 6.45 -16.85
N ALA A 191 -5.58 7.17 -15.82
CA ALA A 191 -6.98 7.58 -15.67
C ALA A 191 -7.45 8.55 -16.75
N ILE A 192 -6.52 9.29 -17.39
CA ILE A 192 -6.86 10.23 -18.48
C ILE A 192 -7.07 9.49 -19.79
N THR A 193 -6.18 8.56 -20.14
CA THR A 193 -6.27 7.79 -21.39
C THR A 193 -7.10 6.53 -21.25
N LEU A 194 -7.53 6.18 -20.04
CA LEU A 194 -8.25 4.95 -19.68
C LEU A 194 -7.46 3.67 -19.97
N GLU A 195 -6.14 3.77 -20.06
CA GLU A 195 -5.25 2.62 -20.21
C GLU A 195 -5.20 1.82 -18.90
N VAL A 196 -5.44 0.51 -19.00
CA VAL A 196 -5.29 -0.46 -17.90
C VAL A 196 -4.17 -1.43 -18.25
N ARG A 197 -3.14 -1.50 -17.41
CA ARG A 197 -1.99 -2.40 -17.58
C ARG A 197 -2.01 -3.58 -16.64
N GLU A 198 -2.43 -3.37 -15.39
CA GLU A 198 -2.42 -4.40 -14.36
C GLU A 198 -3.49 -4.07 -13.31
N ILE A 199 -4.11 -5.11 -12.71
CA ILE A 199 -5.13 -4.95 -11.67
C ILE A 199 -4.73 -5.75 -10.43
N TRP A 200 -4.76 -5.08 -9.28
CA TRP A 200 -4.53 -5.64 -7.95
C TRP A 200 -5.79 -5.54 -7.10
N ARG A 201 -6.34 -6.69 -6.71
CA ARG A 201 -7.50 -6.78 -5.81
C ARG A 201 -7.06 -7.27 -4.45
N THR A 202 -7.42 -6.56 -3.38
CA THR A 202 -7.10 -7.00 -2.02
C THR A 202 -7.83 -8.28 -1.65
N PRO A 203 -7.28 -9.11 -0.74
CA PRO A 203 -7.93 -10.32 -0.27
C PRO A 203 -9.37 -10.11 0.22
N SER A 204 -9.63 -9.03 0.94
CA SER A 204 -10.96 -8.68 1.45
C SER A 204 -11.96 -8.27 0.36
N LEU A 205 -11.50 -7.87 -0.83
CA LEU A 205 -12.38 -7.69 -1.99
C LEU A 205 -12.70 -9.03 -2.67
N ILE A 206 -11.70 -9.91 -2.80
CA ILE A 206 -11.85 -11.24 -3.44
C ILE A 206 -12.68 -12.17 -2.55
N ARG A 207 -12.47 -12.10 -1.22
CA ARG A 207 -13.14 -12.94 -0.21
C ARG A 207 -13.78 -12.05 0.86
N PRO A 208 -15.04 -11.61 0.65
CA PRO A 208 -15.72 -10.69 1.58
C PRO A 208 -15.84 -11.20 3.02
N GLU A 209 -15.82 -12.51 3.24
CA GLU A 209 -15.82 -13.13 4.56
C GLU A 209 -14.61 -12.75 5.42
N LEU A 210 -13.49 -12.36 4.82
CA LEU A 210 -12.29 -11.90 5.54
C LEU A 210 -12.48 -10.55 6.23
N ARG A 211 -13.49 -9.75 5.83
CA ARG A 211 -13.77 -8.43 6.43
C ARG A 211 -14.26 -8.51 7.87
N LEU A 212 -14.85 -9.65 8.25
CA LEU A 212 -15.40 -9.88 9.58
C LEU A 212 -14.34 -10.33 10.60
N ALA A 213 -13.16 -10.75 10.13
CA ALA A 213 -12.10 -11.32 10.96
C ALA A 213 -11.12 -10.28 11.53
N SER A 214 -11.38 -8.99 11.34
CA SER A 214 -10.52 -7.88 11.73
C SER A 214 -11.04 -7.07 12.93
#